data_27e8aa93f86586ceab70219cc923d4cb
#
_entry.id   27e8aa93f86586ceab70219cc923d4cb
#
_cell.length_a   1.000
_cell.length_b   1.000
_cell.length_c   1.000
_cell.angle_alpha   90.00
_cell.angle_beta   90.00
_cell.angle_gamma   90.00
#
_symmetry.space_group_name_H-M   'P 1'
#
loop_
_entity.id
_entity.type
_entity.pdbx_description
1 polymer ?
#
loop_
_entity_poly.entity_id
_entity_poly.type
_entity_poly.pdbx_seq_one_letter_code
_entity_poly.pdbx_strand_id
1 'polypeptide(L)'
;MNISALNVTFDDDTFSVDLSDGRSIRIPLVWFPRLLHATVEQRSRYQLSRGGIHWEAIDEDISVDGLLAGRGDVTKPLAVAA
;
A
#
# COMPACT_ATOMS: atom_id res chain seq x y z
N MET A 1 0.73 14.41 -14.04
CA MET A 1 1.18 14.82 -12.74
C MET A 1 1.55 13.64 -11.93
N ASN A 2 2.69 13.65 -11.33
CA ASN A 2 3.16 12.51 -10.58
C ASN A 2 2.91 12.69 -9.10
N ILE A 3 2.15 11.81 -8.53
CA ILE A 3 1.88 11.82 -7.10
C ILE A 3 2.71 10.70 -6.48
N SER A 4 3.47 11.03 -5.46
CA SER A 4 4.35 10.08 -4.79
C SER A 4 3.91 9.85 -3.37
N ALA A 5 4.27 8.70 -2.83
CA ALA A 5 4.06 8.42 -1.42
C ALA A 5 5.17 9.06 -0.60
N LEU A 6 4.82 9.67 0.51
CA LEU A 6 5.78 10.31 1.38
C LEU A 6 6.00 9.52 2.67
N ASN A 7 5.00 8.80 3.12
CA ASN A 7 5.06 8.09 4.38
C ASN A 7 3.99 7.01 4.42
N VAL A 8 4.24 5.95 5.17
CA VAL A 8 3.30 4.86 5.33
C VAL A 8 3.19 4.54 6.82
N THR A 9 1.98 4.46 7.33
CA THR A 9 1.73 4.09 8.72
C THR A 9 0.75 2.94 8.76
N PHE A 10 0.84 2.10 9.77
CA PHE A 10 0.03 0.90 9.87
C PHE A 10 -0.81 0.91 11.12
N ASP A 11 -2.06 0.47 10.99
CA ASP A 11 -2.94 0.19 12.11
C ASP A 11 -3.23 -1.30 12.12
N ASP A 12 -4.12 -1.75 12.98
CA ASP A 12 -4.44 -3.17 13.08
C ASP A 12 -5.02 -3.74 11.80
N ASP A 13 -5.87 -2.98 11.11
CA ASP A 13 -6.58 -3.48 9.94
C ASP A 13 -6.28 -2.74 8.67
N THR A 14 -5.60 -1.61 8.75
CA THR A 14 -5.41 -0.73 7.59
C THR A 14 -4.01 -0.18 7.56
N PHE A 15 -3.63 0.38 6.43
CA PHE A 15 -2.44 1.22 6.39
C PHE A 15 -2.80 2.51 5.67
N SER A 16 -2.08 3.56 6.02
CA SER A 16 -2.32 4.89 5.47
C SER A 16 -1.09 5.35 4.74
N VAL A 17 -1.30 5.99 3.61
CA VAL A 17 -0.20 6.51 2.80
C VAL A 17 -0.40 8.00 2.65
N ASP A 18 0.59 8.78 3.05
CA ASP A 18 0.57 10.22 2.87
C ASP A 18 1.15 10.52 1.49
N LEU A 19 0.47 11.34 0.74
CA LEU A 19 0.82 11.61 -0.66
C LEU A 19 1.39 13.01 -0.84
N SER A 20 2.17 13.16 -1.89
CA SER A 20 2.87 14.41 -2.17
C SER A 20 1.92 15.56 -2.51
N ASP A 21 0.69 15.28 -2.85
CA ASP A 21 -0.29 16.32 -3.16
C ASP A 21 -1.05 16.79 -1.91
N GLY A 22 -0.67 16.31 -0.74
CA GLY A 22 -1.31 16.74 0.50
C GLY A 22 -2.41 15.83 1.00
N ARG A 23 -2.79 14.83 0.23
CA ARG A 23 -3.83 13.88 0.65
C ARG A 23 -3.22 12.71 1.39
N SER A 24 -4.06 12.01 2.13
CA SER A 24 -3.71 10.73 2.73
C SER A 24 -4.79 9.75 2.36
N ILE A 25 -4.39 8.52 2.06
CA ILE A 25 -5.38 7.48 1.76
C ILE A 25 -5.19 6.34 2.74
N ARG A 26 -6.29 5.71 3.11
CA ARG A 26 -6.28 4.57 4.03
C ARG A 26 -6.75 3.35 3.28
N ILE A 27 -6.03 2.27 3.36
CA ILE A 27 -6.29 1.08 2.59
C ILE A 27 -6.43 -0.11 3.52
N PRO A 28 -7.43 -0.98 3.34
CA PRO A 28 -7.55 -2.19 4.14
C PRO A 28 -6.37 -3.14 3.89
N LEU A 29 -5.80 -3.67 4.96
CA LEU A 29 -4.68 -4.61 4.81
C LEU A 29 -5.09 -5.87 4.07
N VAL A 30 -6.36 -6.25 4.14
CA VAL A 30 -6.81 -7.47 3.46
C VAL A 30 -6.68 -7.38 1.94
N TRP A 31 -6.53 -6.17 1.39
CA TRP A 31 -6.31 -6.03 -0.04
C TRP A 31 -4.90 -6.49 -0.42
N PHE A 32 -3.99 -6.59 0.53
CA PHE A 32 -2.59 -6.96 0.27
C PHE A 32 -2.17 -8.04 1.25
N PRO A 33 -2.44 -9.30 0.94
CA PRO A 33 -2.19 -10.39 1.89
C PRO A 33 -0.76 -10.46 2.40
N ARG A 34 0.22 -10.12 1.60
CA ARG A 34 1.60 -10.14 2.07
C ARG A 34 1.83 -9.13 3.18
N LEU A 35 1.20 -7.96 3.08
CA LEU A 35 1.30 -6.98 4.15
C LEU A 35 0.49 -7.41 5.36
N LEU A 36 -0.67 -8.00 5.13
CA LEU A 36 -1.53 -8.44 6.22
C LEU A 36 -0.80 -9.43 7.11
N HIS A 37 -0.05 -10.35 6.51
CA HIS A 37 0.64 -11.40 7.26
C HIS A 37 2.08 -11.03 7.63
N ALA A 38 2.52 -9.83 7.32
CA ALA A 38 3.88 -9.41 7.63
C ALA A 38 4.00 -9.02 9.09
N THR A 39 5.21 -9.11 9.62
CA THR A 39 5.47 -8.64 10.99
C THR A 39 5.53 -7.13 11.02
N VAL A 40 5.45 -6.55 12.21
CA VAL A 40 5.58 -5.12 12.38
C VAL A 40 6.92 -4.65 11.82
N GLU A 41 7.96 -5.42 12.06
CA GLU A 41 9.28 -5.04 11.58
C GLU A 41 9.33 -5.06 10.06
N GLN A 42 8.76 -6.06 9.42
CA GLN A 42 8.75 -6.14 7.98
C GLN A 42 7.96 -4.98 7.37
N ARG A 43 6.84 -4.62 7.97
CA ARG A 43 6.02 -3.51 7.48
C ARG A 43 6.76 -2.19 7.58
N SER A 44 7.63 -2.04 8.55
CA SER A 44 8.34 -0.78 8.76
C SER A 44 9.49 -0.59 7.77
N ARG A 45 9.88 -1.63 7.06
CA ARG A 45 11.03 -1.55 6.17
C ARG A 45 10.60 -1.36 4.73
N TYR A 46 9.87 -0.32 4.47
CA TYR A 46 9.44 -0.01 3.12
C TYR A 46 10.40 0.97 2.48
N GLN A 47 10.44 0.96 1.16
CA GLN A 47 11.25 1.88 0.40
C GLN A 47 10.33 2.66 -0.52
N LEU A 48 10.48 3.96 -0.55
CA LEU A 48 9.67 4.81 -1.38
C LEU A 48 10.38 5.08 -2.70
N SER A 49 9.64 5.01 -3.78
CA SER A 49 10.19 5.33 -5.08
C SER A 49 9.19 6.21 -5.80
N ARG A 50 9.60 6.70 -6.98
CA ARG A 50 8.72 7.53 -7.74
C ARG A 50 7.50 6.72 -8.13
N GLY A 51 6.39 7.02 -7.62
CA GLY A 51 5.14 6.37 -7.96
C GLY A 51 4.88 5.04 -7.28
N GLY A 52 5.71 4.60 -6.33
CA GLY A 52 5.50 3.30 -5.72
C GLY A 52 6.07 3.15 -4.32
N ILE A 53 5.72 2.04 -3.69
CA ILE A 53 6.21 1.64 -2.38
C ILE A 53 6.64 0.18 -2.52
N HIS A 54 7.82 -0.14 -2.03
CA HIS A 54 8.35 -1.49 -2.15
C HIS A 54 8.77 -2.03 -0.78
N TRP A 55 8.43 -3.28 -0.52
CA TRP A 55 8.87 -4.00 0.68
C TRP A 55 9.69 -5.18 0.22
N GLU A 56 10.99 -5.08 0.35
CA GLU A 56 11.86 -6.13 -0.15
C GLU A 56 11.73 -7.44 0.61
N ALA A 57 11.58 -7.36 1.92
CA ALA A 57 11.53 -8.56 2.75
C ALA A 57 10.35 -9.47 2.42
N ILE A 58 9.27 -8.94 1.89
CA ILE A 58 8.10 -9.72 1.56
C ILE A 58 7.78 -9.65 0.08
N ASP A 59 8.68 -9.06 -0.70
CA ASP A 59 8.55 -9.02 -2.15
C ASP A 59 7.23 -8.38 -2.59
N GLU A 60 6.88 -7.27 -1.96
CA GLU A 60 5.64 -6.58 -2.27
C GLU A 60 5.92 -5.23 -2.92
N ASP A 61 5.22 -4.95 -4.01
CA ASP A 61 5.30 -3.68 -4.68
C ASP A 61 3.92 -3.11 -4.85
N ILE A 62 3.73 -1.87 -4.48
CA ILE A 62 2.44 -1.22 -4.61
C ILE A 62 2.63 0.07 -5.39
N SER A 63 1.81 0.28 -6.42
CA SER A 63 1.85 1.53 -7.16
C SER A 63 0.89 2.53 -6.54
N VAL A 64 1.30 3.77 -6.47
CA VAL A 64 0.44 4.83 -5.96
C VAL A 64 -0.78 5.00 -6.88
N ASP A 65 -0.56 4.91 -8.19
CA ASP A 65 -1.69 5.01 -9.13
C ASP A 65 -2.70 3.89 -8.88
N GLY A 66 -2.22 2.69 -8.58
CA GLY A 66 -3.10 1.58 -8.27
C GLY A 66 -3.91 1.83 -7.00
N LEU A 67 -3.28 2.39 -5.99
CA LEU A 67 -4.00 2.72 -4.75
C LEU A 67 -5.05 3.78 -5.00
N LEU A 68 -4.71 4.81 -5.76
CA LEU A 68 -5.65 5.88 -6.05
C LEU A 68 -6.83 5.37 -6.90
N ALA A 69 -6.61 4.37 -7.70
CA ALA A 69 -7.67 3.75 -8.48
C ALA A 69 -8.48 2.74 -7.69
N GLY A 70 -8.13 2.49 -6.45
CA GLY A 70 -8.87 1.55 -5.62
C GLY A 70 -8.57 0.10 -5.91
N ARG A 71 -7.40 -0.20 -6.48
CA ARG A 71 -7.05 -1.57 -6.82
C ARG A 71 -6.20 -2.19 -5.71
N GLY A 72 -6.51 -3.40 -5.34
CA GLY A 72 -5.70 -4.16 -4.39
C GLY A 72 -4.75 -5.06 -5.12
N ASP A 73 -4.38 -6.17 -4.48
CA ASP A 73 -3.48 -7.15 -5.04
C ASP A 73 -4.13 -7.74 -6.29
N VAL A 74 -3.43 -7.63 -7.40
CA VAL A 74 -3.99 -8.06 -8.67
C VAL A 74 -4.15 -9.54 -8.79
N THR A 75 -3.52 -10.30 -7.91
CA THR A 75 -3.69 -11.74 -7.96
C THR A 75 -5.03 -12.16 -7.40
N LYS A 76 -5.80 -11.31 -6.76
CA LYS A 76 -7.02 -11.63 -6.18
C LYS A 76 -8.09 -10.89 -6.86
N PRO A 77 -9.09 -11.47 -7.31
CA PRO A 77 -10.19 -10.84 -7.87
C PRO A 77 -10.85 -9.96 -6.87
N LEU A 78 -11.19 -8.86 -7.25
CA LEU A 78 -11.73 -8.05 -6.33
C LEU A 78 -13.03 -8.27 -6.21
N ALA A 79 -13.45 -9.11 -6.03
CA ALA A 79 -14.63 -9.49 -5.82
C ALA A 79 -15.44 -8.60 -5.36
N VAL A 80 -15.44 -7.94 -5.05
CA VAL A 80 -16.13 -7.25 -4.45
C VAL A 80 -17.03 -6.69 -4.86
N ALA A 81 -17.39 -6.68 -5.28
CA ALA A 81 -18.22 -6.29 -5.55
C ALA A 81 -18.90 -5.52 -5.15
N ALA A 82 -19.12 -5.30 -4.96
CA ALA A 82 -19.82 -4.63 -4.54
C ALA A 82 -20.44 -4.45 -4.51
#